data_b1f7c7d907a8be4da749f1351cb39c9b
#
_entry.id   b1f7c7d907a8be4da749f1351cb39c9b
#
_cell.length_a   1.000
_cell.length_b   1.000
_cell.length_c   1.000
_cell.angle_alpha   90.00
_cell.angle_beta   90.00
_cell.angle_gamma   90.00
#
_symmetry.space_group_name_H-M   'P 1'
#
loop_
_entity.id
_entity.type
_entity.pdbx_description
1 polymer ?
#
loop_
_entity_poly.entity_id
_entity_poly.type
_entity_poly.pdbx_seq_one_letter_code
_entity_poly.pdbx_strand_id
1 'polypeptide(L)'
;MKQNLLIILFFVCSINIFSQERKYSTYYYQRATLFESLSVTPDDILFVGNSITDGAEWFELFDNPKVKNRGISGDTTYGVYDRISTLLKGHPKKIFLMIGINNVPQGESADTIAYGIHKIVEKIKTESPVTKIYLQSILPVNPDLNMFHGHTSRWEIIPDINKAIKNIAERENAEYIDLYSHFVNEEGKMDLKYTNDGLHLLGEGYLLWRDVVKPYINE
;
A
#
# COMPACT_ATOMS: atom_id res chain seq x y z
N MET A 1 52.12 14.02 59.24
CA MET A 1 50.85 14.34 58.56
C MET A 1 50.87 13.67 57.19
N LYS A 2 50.14 12.57 57.00
CA LYS A 2 50.03 11.88 55.70
C LYS A 2 48.73 12.36 55.05
N GLN A 3 48.84 13.06 53.88
CA GLN A 3 47.71 13.45 53.06
C GLN A 3 47.28 12.26 52.23
N ASN A 4 46.06 11.78 52.48
CA ASN A 4 45.40 10.76 51.65
C ASN A 4 44.77 11.47 50.46
N LEU A 5 45.29 11.21 49.23
CA LEU A 5 44.74 11.66 47.99
C LEU A 5 43.60 10.71 47.55
N LEU A 6 42.36 11.21 47.62
CA LEU A 6 41.19 10.46 47.19
C LEU A 6 41.01 10.63 45.68
N ILE A 7 41.32 9.61 44.88
CA ILE A 7 41.11 9.60 43.45
C ILE A 7 39.66 9.14 43.21
N ILE A 8 38.78 10.09 42.78
CA ILE A 8 37.43 9.77 42.33
C ILE A 8 37.48 9.39 40.87
N LEU A 9 37.29 8.11 40.56
CA LEU A 9 37.20 7.59 39.19
C LEU A 9 35.79 7.85 38.69
N PHE A 10 35.64 8.84 37.80
CA PHE A 10 34.39 9.04 37.04
C PHE A 10 34.26 7.95 35.94
N PHE A 11 33.36 6.98 36.16
CA PHE A 11 32.99 6.03 35.13
C PHE A 11 31.99 6.72 34.19
N VAL A 12 32.46 7.24 33.06
CA VAL A 12 31.62 7.78 31.99
C VAL A 12 31.01 6.57 31.26
N CYS A 13 29.78 6.21 31.63
CA CYS A 13 29.00 5.21 30.91
C CYS A 13 28.58 5.83 29.58
N SER A 14 29.31 5.55 28.50
CA SER A 14 28.93 5.92 27.14
C SER A 14 27.68 5.10 26.77
N ILE A 15 26.50 5.70 26.88
CA ILE A 15 25.28 5.14 26.33
C ILE A 15 25.38 5.28 24.81
N ASN A 16 25.82 4.21 24.15
CA ASN A 16 25.70 4.10 22.71
C ASN A 16 24.19 3.98 22.39
N ILE A 17 23.56 5.10 22.09
CA ILE A 17 22.24 5.12 21.46
C ILE A 17 22.46 4.62 20.03
N PHE A 18 22.34 3.31 19.84
CA PHE A 18 22.21 2.75 18.50
C PHE A 18 20.89 3.30 17.94
N SER A 19 20.98 4.33 17.09
CA SER A 19 19.91 4.69 16.19
C SER A 19 19.69 3.48 15.28
N GLN A 20 18.69 2.67 15.58
CA GLN A 20 18.29 1.58 14.70
C GLN A 20 17.88 2.22 13.38
N GLU A 21 18.62 1.93 12.32
CA GLU A 21 18.33 2.44 10.98
C GLU A 21 16.92 1.95 10.59
N ARG A 22 15.99 2.88 10.44
CA ARG A 22 14.57 2.53 10.20
C ARG A 22 14.43 2.07 8.74
N LYS A 23 13.93 0.86 8.54
CA LYS A 23 13.67 0.28 7.21
C LYS A 23 12.63 1.09 6.42
N TYR A 24 11.68 1.72 7.09
CA TYR A 24 10.56 2.46 6.51
C TYR A 24 10.51 3.90 7.02
N SER A 25 9.65 4.72 6.39
CA SER A 25 9.43 6.10 6.81
C SER A 25 8.83 6.21 8.23
N THR A 26 9.01 7.37 8.86
CA THR A 26 8.36 7.65 10.16
C THR A 26 6.84 7.50 10.06
N TYR A 27 6.23 7.97 8.96
CA TYR A 27 4.79 7.85 8.73
C TYR A 27 4.33 6.39 8.62
N TYR A 28 5.13 5.53 7.96
CA TYR A 28 4.84 4.11 7.92
C TYR A 28 4.67 3.51 9.32
N TYR A 29 5.62 3.76 10.23
CA TYR A 29 5.54 3.23 11.61
C TYR A 29 4.37 3.81 12.38
N GLN A 30 4.06 5.10 12.21
CA GLN A 30 2.90 5.73 12.84
C GLN A 30 1.59 5.04 12.43
N ARG A 31 1.41 4.77 11.14
CA ARG A 31 0.21 4.11 10.62
C ARG A 31 0.18 2.62 10.93
N ALA A 32 1.30 1.91 10.75
CA ALA A 32 1.38 0.48 11.00
C ALA A 32 1.05 0.14 12.46
N THR A 33 1.66 0.86 13.44
CA THR A 33 1.39 0.66 14.86
C THR A 33 -0.05 1.04 15.25
N LEU A 34 -0.62 2.07 14.60
CA LEU A 34 -2.05 2.36 14.78
C LEU A 34 -2.91 1.19 14.29
N PHE A 35 -2.61 0.64 13.10
CA PHE A 35 -3.36 -0.51 12.57
C PHE A 35 -3.22 -1.76 13.44
N GLU A 36 -2.08 -1.96 14.10
CA GLU A 36 -1.87 -3.01 15.11
C GLU A 36 -2.79 -2.86 16.33
N SER A 37 -3.10 -1.61 16.69
CA SER A 37 -3.97 -1.27 17.82
C SER A 37 -5.46 -1.36 17.49
N LEU A 38 -5.81 -1.41 16.20
CA LEU A 38 -7.19 -1.47 15.74
C LEU A 38 -7.61 -2.93 15.49
N SER A 39 -8.75 -3.31 16.04
CA SER A 39 -9.31 -4.63 15.79
C SER A 39 -9.77 -4.79 14.33
N VAL A 40 -9.54 -5.97 13.80
CA VAL A 40 -10.13 -6.45 12.54
C VAL A 40 -11.07 -7.60 12.87
N THR A 41 -12.21 -7.67 12.19
CA THR A 41 -13.25 -8.70 12.39
C THR A 41 -13.54 -9.45 11.09
N PRO A 42 -14.17 -10.62 11.14
CA PRO A 42 -14.54 -11.39 9.94
C PRO A 42 -15.55 -10.70 9.02
N ASP A 43 -16.17 -9.61 9.47
CA ASP A 43 -17.07 -8.80 8.63
C ASP A 43 -16.37 -7.66 7.91
N ASP A 44 -15.12 -7.34 8.28
CA ASP A 44 -14.41 -6.18 7.77
C ASP A 44 -13.94 -6.39 6.34
N ILE A 45 -13.98 -5.30 5.58
CA ILE A 45 -13.52 -5.18 4.20
C ILE A 45 -12.36 -4.19 4.22
N LEU A 46 -11.16 -4.65 3.90
CA LEU A 46 -9.95 -3.85 4.02
C LEU A 46 -9.48 -3.35 2.65
N PHE A 47 -9.29 -2.03 2.51
CA PHE A 47 -8.56 -1.44 1.39
C PHE A 47 -7.10 -1.29 1.80
N VAL A 48 -6.23 -2.09 1.22
CA VAL A 48 -4.80 -2.17 1.52
C VAL A 48 -3.99 -1.60 0.35
N GLY A 49 -3.09 -0.68 0.63
CA GLY A 49 -2.29 -0.05 -0.42
C GLY A 49 -1.38 1.06 0.11
N ASN A 50 -1.06 1.99 -0.78
CA ASN A 50 -0.18 3.14 -0.55
C ASN A 50 -0.94 4.45 -0.30
N SER A 51 -0.33 5.61 -0.70
CA SER A 51 -0.93 6.94 -0.54
C SER A 51 -2.27 7.10 -1.25
N ILE A 52 -2.45 6.50 -2.41
CA ILE A 52 -3.69 6.61 -3.17
C ILE A 52 -4.83 5.90 -2.40
N THR A 53 -4.53 4.80 -1.73
CA THR A 53 -5.49 4.12 -0.83
C THR A 53 -5.67 4.88 0.48
N ASP A 54 -4.59 5.42 1.06
CA ASP A 54 -4.58 6.17 2.33
C ASP A 54 -5.43 7.44 2.24
N GLY A 55 -5.42 8.12 1.08
CA GLY A 55 -6.10 9.40 0.86
C GLY A 55 -7.63 9.34 0.69
N ALA A 56 -8.27 8.18 0.82
CA ALA A 56 -9.71 8.03 0.65
C ALA A 56 -10.44 7.82 1.97
N GLU A 57 -11.63 8.39 2.07
CA GLU A 57 -12.57 8.14 3.17
C GLU A 57 -13.49 6.95 2.82
N TRP A 58 -12.90 5.75 2.81
CA TRP A 58 -13.54 4.54 2.29
C TRP A 58 -14.89 4.22 2.93
N PHE A 59 -15.00 4.39 4.25
CA PHE A 59 -16.25 4.11 4.95
C PHE A 59 -17.38 5.06 4.50
N GLU A 60 -17.06 6.35 4.24
CA GLU A 60 -18.02 7.34 3.76
C GLU A 60 -18.38 7.10 2.30
N LEU A 61 -17.38 6.78 1.44
CA LEU A 61 -17.61 6.50 0.03
C LEU A 61 -18.59 5.34 -0.21
N PHE A 62 -18.59 4.34 0.70
CA PHE A 62 -19.48 3.18 0.59
C PHE A 62 -20.66 3.21 1.56
N ASP A 63 -20.77 4.23 2.43
CA ASP A 63 -21.74 4.30 3.53
C ASP A 63 -21.77 2.97 4.32
N ASN A 64 -20.58 2.44 4.61
CA ASN A 64 -20.42 1.13 5.24
C ASN A 64 -19.27 1.12 6.24
N PRO A 65 -19.56 1.07 7.57
CA PRO A 65 -18.53 1.11 8.61
C PRO A 65 -17.62 -0.14 8.65
N LYS A 66 -17.95 -1.19 7.90
CA LYS A 66 -17.10 -2.38 7.73
C LYS A 66 -16.00 -2.17 6.70
N VAL A 67 -16.12 -1.16 5.83
CA VAL A 67 -15.07 -0.81 4.86
C VAL A 67 -14.01 0.05 5.55
N LYS A 68 -12.77 -0.44 5.59
CA LYS A 68 -11.69 0.15 6.39
C LYS A 68 -10.49 0.51 5.53
N ASN A 69 -9.99 1.72 5.73
CA ASN A 69 -8.74 2.17 5.15
C ASN A 69 -7.55 1.51 5.86
N ARG A 70 -6.68 0.86 5.08
CA ARG A 70 -5.39 0.30 5.50
C ARG A 70 -4.29 0.67 4.52
N GLY A 71 -4.42 1.84 3.88
CA GLY A 71 -3.37 2.48 3.10
C GLY A 71 -2.31 3.11 3.99
N ILE A 72 -1.07 3.17 3.48
CA ILE A 72 0.03 3.93 4.08
C ILE A 72 0.76 4.68 2.97
N SER A 73 0.82 6.00 3.05
CA SER A 73 1.52 6.82 2.07
C SER A 73 3.00 6.43 1.95
N GLY A 74 3.47 6.27 0.72
CA GLY A 74 4.83 5.83 0.41
C GLY A 74 5.07 4.31 0.51
N ASP A 75 4.05 3.51 0.84
CA ASP A 75 4.21 2.07 1.00
C ASP A 75 4.52 1.35 -0.31
N THR A 76 5.30 0.29 -0.22
CA THR A 76 5.72 -0.59 -1.30
C THR A 76 5.19 -2.00 -1.09
N THR A 77 5.44 -2.89 -2.05
CA THR A 77 5.12 -4.31 -1.90
C THR A 77 5.79 -4.92 -0.66
N TYR A 78 7.02 -4.50 -0.34
CA TYR A 78 7.74 -4.96 0.85
C TYR A 78 7.11 -4.49 2.15
N GLY A 79 6.70 -3.21 2.21
CA GLY A 79 6.08 -2.67 3.42
C GLY A 79 4.72 -3.31 3.69
N VAL A 80 3.89 -3.53 2.65
CA VAL A 80 2.64 -4.28 2.81
C VAL A 80 2.91 -5.70 3.27
N TYR A 81 3.89 -6.41 2.67
CA TYR A 81 4.25 -7.77 3.06
C TYR A 81 4.64 -7.87 4.55
N ASP A 82 5.41 -6.91 5.05
CA ASP A 82 5.88 -6.91 6.44
C ASP A 82 4.75 -6.64 7.45
N ARG A 83 3.74 -5.82 7.09
CA ARG A 83 2.65 -5.43 8.00
C ARG A 83 1.35 -6.22 7.85
N ILE A 84 1.16 -6.98 6.76
CA ILE A 84 -0.13 -7.58 6.43
C ILE A 84 -0.60 -8.59 7.48
N SER A 85 0.30 -9.36 8.11
CA SER A 85 -0.05 -10.36 9.14
C SER A 85 -0.86 -9.77 10.29
N THR A 86 -0.60 -8.52 10.66
CA THR A 86 -1.37 -7.83 11.71
C THR A 86 -2.83 -7.66 11.31
N LEU A 87 -3.08 -7.36 10.04
CA LEU A 87 -4.44 -7.19 9.50
C LEU A 87 -5.17 -8.53 9.33
N LEU A 88 -4.43 -9.62 9.19
CA LEU A 88 -4.98 -10.96 8.98
C LEU A 88 -5.43 -11.65 10.27
N LYS A 89 -4.99 -11.20 11.46
CA LYS A 89 -5.37 -11.77 12.77
C LYS A 89 -6.88 -11.85 13.00
N GLY A 90 -7.65 -10.93 12.42
CA GLY A 90 -9.11 -10.89 12.52
C GLY A 90 -9.84 -11.61 11.40
N HIS A 91 -9.13 -12.24 10.49
CA HIS A 91 -9.69 -12.94 9.31
C HIS A 91 -10.72 -12.11 8.55
N PRO A 92 -10.34 -10.92 8.00
CA PRO A 92 -11.28 -10.03 7.34
C PRO A 92 -12.02 -10.74 6.19
N LYS A 93 -13.27 -10.33 5.96
CA LYS A 93 -14.09 -10.90 4.88
C LYS A 93 -13.45 -10.74 3.52
N LYS A 94 -12.92 -9.52 3.25
CA LYS A 94 -12.35 -9.15 1.94
C LYS A 94 -11.12 -8.28 2.11
N ILE A 95 -10.16 -8.42 1.20
CA ILE A 95 -9.03 -7.51 1.02
C ILE A 95 -9.02 -7.03 -0.42
N PHE A 96 -9.09 -5.70 -0.60
CA PHE A 96 -8.85 -5.01 -1.87
C PHE A 96 -7.43 -4.47 -1.84
N LEU A 97 -6.54 -5.05 -2.65
CA LEU A 97 -5.12 -4.73 -2.67
C LEU A 97 -4.77 -3.93 -3.93
N MET A 98 -4.22 -2.72 -3.75
CA MET A 98 -3.60 -1.92 -4.81
C MET A 98 -2.25 -1.40 -4.34
N ILE A 99 -1.16 -1.97 -4.85
CA ILE A 99 0.21 -1.66 -4.45
C ILE A 99 1.18 -1.86 -5.61
N GLY A 100 2.32 -1.16 -5.59
CA GLY A 100 3.41 -1.35 -6.54
C GLY A 100 3.92 -0.06 -7.18
N ILE A 101 3.12 1.01 -7.26
CA ILE A 101 3.57 2.26 -7.90
C ILE A 101 4.80 2.88 -7.20
N ASN A 102 4.96 2.71 -5.89
CA ASN A 102 6.12 3.21 -5.14
C ASN A 102 7.38 2.34 -5.29
N ASN A 103 7.29 1.19 -5.94
CA ASN A 103 8.44 0.38 -6.34
C ASN A 103 9.05 0.89 -7.65
N VAL A 104 8.26 1.57 -8.50
CA VAL A 104 8.71 2.10 -9.81
C VAL A 104 9.87 3.09 -9.67
N PRO A 105 9.85 4.08 -8.74
CA PRO A 105 10.99 4.99 -8.52
C PRO A 105 12.27 4.30 -8.05
N GLN A 106 12.16 3.10 -7.49
CA GLN A 106 13.31 2.30 -7.04
C GLN A 106 13.99 1.54 -8.20
N GLY A 107 13.49 1.71 -9.44
CA GLY A 107 14.05 1.08 -10.63
C GLY A 107 13.62 -0.38 -10.82
N GLU A 108 12.68 -0.88 -10.02
CA GLU A 108 12.22 -2.26 -10.11
C GLU A 108 11.54 -2.56 -11.45
N SER A 109 11.69 -3.81 -11.92
CA SER A 109 11.00 -4.32 -13.10
C SER A 109 9.54 -4.70 -12.79
N ALA A 110 8.72 -4.81 -13.84
CA ALA A 110 7.35 -5.30 -13.72
C ALA A 110 7.28 -6.66 -13.02
N ASP A 111 8.19 -7.58 -13.38
CA ASP A 111 8.26 -8.92 -12.79
C ASP A 111 8.61 -8.88 -11.30
N THR A 112 9.53 -7.99 -10.89
CA THR A 112 9.92 -7.83 -9.47
C THR A 112 8.74 -7.31 -8.65
N ILE A 113 8.04 -6.30 -9.16
CA ILE A 113 6.85 -5.73 -8.52
C ILE A 113 5.75 -6.77 -8.40
N ALA A 114 5.47 -7.49 -9.50
CA ALA A 114 4.49 -8.56 -9.53
C ALA A 114 4.84 -9.70 -8.56
N TYR A 115 6.11 -10.08 -8.48
CA TYR A 115 6.58 -11.08 -7.51
C TYR A 115 6.29 -10.63 -6.06
N GLY A 116 6.56 -9.36 -5.73
CA GLY A 116 6.23 -8.81 -4.41
C GLY A 116 4.73 -8.90 -4.10
N ILE A 117 3.87 -8.59 -5.08
CA ILE A 117 2.41 -8.72 -4.94
C ILE A 117 2.01 -10.19 -4.76
N HIS A 118 2.60 -11.11 -5.53
CA HIS A 118 2.36 -12.55 -5.38
C HIS A 118 2.70 -13.03 -3.96
N LYS A 119 3.82 -12.60 -3.39
CA LYS A 119 4.20 -12.94 -2.01
C LYS A 119 3.18 -12.45 -0.96
N ILE A 120 2.56 -11.28 -1.19
CA ILE A 120 1.48 -10.79 -0.33
C ILE A 120 0.25 -11.71 -0.44
N VAL A 121 -0.14 -12.10 -1.65
CA VAL A 121 -1.27 -13.01 -1.90
C VAL A 121 -1.04 -14.37 -1.22
N GLU A 122 0.14 -14.98 -1.40
CA GLU A 122 0.51 -16.25 -0.73
C GLU A 122 0.37 -16.12 0.79
N LYS A 123 0.84 -15.01 1.35
CA LYS A 123 0.78 -14.75 2.79
C LYS A 123 -0.66 -14.61 3.29
N ILE A 124 -1.52 -13.87 2.56
CA ILE A 124 -2.95 -13.76 2.90
C ILE A 124 -3.61 -15.15 2.88
N LYS A 125 -3.38 -15.94 1.84
CA LYS A 125 -3.96 -17.28 1.72
C LYS A 125 -3.49 -18.23 2.81
N THR A 126 -2.26 -18.09 3.26
CA THR A 126 -1.69 -18.93 4.32
C THR A 126 -2.22 -18.54 5.70
N GLU A 127 -2.26 -17.24 6.01
CA GLU A 127 -2.60 -16.75 7.35
C GLU A 127 -4.10 -16.49 7.54
N SER A 128 -4.85 -16.29 6.45
CA SER A 128 -6.30 -16.08 6.48
C SER A 128 -7.00 -16.68 5.24
N PRO A 129 -7.06 -18.01 5.13
CA PRO A 129 -7.56 -18.71 3.93
C PRO A 129 -9.04 -18.44 3.62
N VAL A 130 -9.79 -17.89 4.56
CA VAL A 130 -11.20 -17.52 4.39
C VAL A 130 -11.38 -16.13 3.77
N THR A 131 -10.33 -15.32 3.73
CA THR A 131 -10.37 -13.95 3.19
C THR A 131 -10.44 -13.98 1.67
N LYS A 132 -11.46 -13.35 1.08
CA LYS A 132 -11.55 -13.16 -0.36
C LYS A 132 -10.60 -12.03 -0.80
N ILE A 133 -9.80 -12.30 -1.82
CA ILE A 133 -8.75 -11.38 -2.30
C ILE A 133 -9.19 -10.76 -3.62
N TYR A 134 -9.15 -9.42 -3.68
CA TYR A 134 -9.37 -8.62 -4.88
C TYR A 134 -8.08 -7.88 -5.22
N LEU A 135 -7.44 -8.26 -6.31
CA LEU A 135 -6.26 -7.58 -6.84
C LEU A 135 -6.71 -6.49 -7.80
N GLN A 136 -6.43 -5.26 -7.45
CA GLN A 136 -6.74 -4.11 -8.28
C GLN A 136 -5.54 -3.76 -9.15
N SER A 137 -5.77 -3.40 -10.42
CA SER A 137 -4.73 -2.84 -11.26
C SER A 137 -4.16 -1.56 -10.65
N ILE A 138 -2.86 -1.31 -10.83
CA ILE A 138 -2.24 -0.02 -10.56
C ILE A 138 -2.83 0.99 -11.54
N LEU A 139 -3.18 2.18 -11.04
CA LEU A 139 -3.71 3.27 -11.86
C LEU A 139 -2.67 3.78 -12.86
N PRO A 140 -3.08 4.34 -14.01
CA PRO A 140 -2.15 5.08 -14.85
C PRO A 140 -1.57 6.26 -14.08
N VAL A 141 -0.46 6.81 -14.55
CA VAL A 141 0.10 8.08 -14.08
C VAL A 141 0.24 9.05 -15.24
N ASN A 142 0.44 10.34 -14.96
CA ASN A 142 0.58 11.35 -16.01
C ASN A 142 1.86 12.15 -15.85
N PRO A 143 2.89 11.95 -16.71
CA PRO A 143 4.16 12.67 -16.66
C PRO A 143 4.06 14.14 -17.09
N ASP A 144 3.01 14.54 -17.81
CA ASP A 144 2.91 15.87 -18.44
C ASP A 144 2.75 16.99 -17.39
N LEU A 145 2.30 16.63 -16.17
CA LEU A 145 2.22 17.57 -15.06
C LEU A 145 3.57 17.88 -14.39
N ASN A 146 4.65 17.22 -14.82
CA ASN A 146 6.01 17.43 -14.30
C ASN A 146 6.15 17.32 -12.78
N MET A 147 5.31 16.51 -12.14
CA MET A 147 5.35 16.19 -10.71
C MET A 147 5.62 14.70 -10.52
N PHE A 148 6.17 14.34 -9.35
CA PHE A 148 6.47 12.95 -9.00
C PHE A 148 7.27 12.19 -10.07
N HIS A 149 8.31 12.81 -10.66
CA HIS A 149 9.09 12.25 -11.78
C HIS A 149 9.51 10.79 -11.58
N GLY A 150 9.91 10.39 -10.39
CA GLY A 150 10.30 9.01 -10.10
C GLY A 150 9.17 8.01 -10.38
N HIS A 151 7.91 8.42 -10.18
CA HIS A 151 6.73 7.59 -10.40
C HIS A 151 6.19 7.70 -11.82
N THR A 152 6.21 8.92 -12.39
CA THR A 152 5.53 9.23 -13.63
C THR A 152 6.40 9.01 -14.88
N SER A 153 7.74 9.15 -14.78
CA SER A 153 8.65 9.04 -15.93
C SER A 153 8.72 7.63 -16.56
N ARG A 154 8.29 6.60 -15.83
CA ARG A 154 8.25 5.21 -16.30
C ARG A 154 6.82 4.70 -16.47
N TRP A 155 5.90 5.57 -16.84
CA TRP A 155 4.47 5.26 -16.96
C TRP A 155 4.16 4.06 -17.90
N GLU A 156 4.99 3.84 -18.92
CA GLU A 156 4.81 2.74 -19.89
C GLU A 156 4.98 1.34 -19.25
N ILE A 157 5.59 1.23 -18.06
CA ILE A 157 5.74 -0.07 -17.37
C ILE A 157 4.44 -0.54 -16.72
N ILE A 158 3.50 0.38 -16.45
CA ILE A 158 2.28 0.06 -15.65
C ILE A 158 1.41 -0.99 -16.34
N PRO A 159 1.15 -0.95 -17.66
CA PRO A 159 0.41 -2.01 -18.34
C PRO A 159 1.03 -3.40 -18.16
N ASP A 160 2.36 -3.51 -18.18
CA ASP A 160 3.05 -4.80 -17.99
C ASP A 160 2.90 -5.30 -16.54
N ILE A 161 3.00 -4.41 -15.56
CA ILE A 161 2.73 -4.74 -14.15
C ILE A 161 1.29 -5.24 -14.01
N ASN A 162 0.31 -4.53 -14.58
CA ASN A 162 -1.11 -4.88 -14.49
C ASN A 162 -1.43 -6.22 -15.17
N LYS A 163 -0.79 -6.50 -16.30
CA LYS A 163 -0.87 -7.82 -16.96
C LYS A 163 -0.35 -8.93 -16.04
N ALA A 164 0.77 -8.69 -15.37
CA ALA A 164 1.32 -9.66 -14.42
C ALA A 164 0.42 -9.84 -13.18
N ILE A 165 -0.18 -8.77 -12.65
CA ILE A 165 -1.16 -8.83 -11.55
C ILE A 165 -2.38 -9.66 -11.96
N LYS A 166 -2.90 -9.47 -13.16
CA LYS A 166 -4.01 -10.26 -13.70
C LYS A 166 -3.68 -11.76 -13.76
N ASN A 167 -2.48 -12.11 -14.25
CA ASN A 167 -2.03 -13.49 -14.28
C ASN A 167 -1.88 -14.10 -12.87
N ILE A 168 -1.47 -13.30 -11.88
CA ILE A 168 -1.43 -13.72 -10.48
C ILE A 168 -2.84 -14.00 -9.97
N ALA A 169 -3.80 -13.11 -10.23
CA ALA A 169 -5.18 -13.29 -9.81
C ALA A 169 -5.77 -14.60 -10.34
N GLU A 170 -5.60 -14.88 -11.63
CA GLU A 170 -6.06 -16.11 -12.28
C GLU A 170 -5.42 -17.35 -11.65
N ARG A 171 -4.08 -17.35 -11.49
CA ARG A 171 -3.35 -18.49 -10.92
C ARG A 171 -3.69 -18.74 -9.45
N GLU A 172 -3.89 -17.68 -8.70
CA GLU A 172 -4.14 -17.74 -7.26
C GLU A 172 -5.64 -17.78 -6.91
N ASN A 173 -6.54 -17.91 -7.89
CA ASN A 173 -7.98 -17.86 -7.67
C ASN A 173 -8.42 -16.65 -6.82
N ALA A 174 -7.84 -15.49 -7.14
CA ALA A 174 -8.23 -14.19 -6.64
C ALA A 174 -9.01 -13.42 -7.72
N GLU A 175 -9.81 -12.45 -7.32
CA GLU A 175 -10.54 -11.60 -8.26
C GLU A 175 -9.64 -10.47 -8.77
N TYR A 176 -9.63 -10.22 -10.10
CA TYR A 176 -8.93 -9.08 -10.67
C TYR A 176 -9.92 -7.96 -10.99
N ILE A 177 -9.62 -6.73 -10.53
CA ILE A 177 -10.41 -5.54 -10.83
C ILE A 177 -9.57 -4.59 -11.70
N ASP A 178 -10.01 -4.39 -12.92
CA ASP A 178 -9.38 -3.44 -13.85
C ASP A 178 -9.82 -2.00 -13.53
N LEU A 179 -9.05 -1.31 -12.71
CA LEU A 179 -9.21 0.13 -12.51
C LEU A 179 -8.54 0.92 -13.63
N TYR A 180 -7.39 0.44 -14.13
CA TYR A 180 -6.55 1.16 -15.09
C TYR A 180 -7.33 1.66 -16.30
N SER A 181 -8.14 0.81 -16.93
CA SER A 181 -8.90 1.14 -18.14
C SER A 181 -9.93 2.24 -17.94
N HIS A 182 -10.37 2.48 -16.71
CA HIS A 182 -11.33 3.54 -16.37
C HIS A 182 -10.68 4.91 -16.16
N PHE A 183 -9.37 4.93 -15.91
CA PHE A 183 -8.63 6.15 -15.56
C PHE A 183 -7.71 6.64 -16.68
N VAL A 184 -7.45 5.80 -17.67
CA VAL A 184 -6.52 6.10 -18.77
C VAL A 184 -7.18 6.95 -19.85
N ASN A 185 -6.44 7.92 -20.39
CA ASN A 185 -6.82 8.69 -21.56
C ASN A 185 -6.36 7.98 -22.87
N GLU A 186 -6.63 8.58 -24.04
CA GLU A 186 -6.25 8.02 -25.34
C GLU A 186 -4.74 7.86 -25.55
N GLU A 187 -3.92 8.59 -24.77
CA GLU A 187 -2.46 8.52 -24.82
C GLU A 187 -1.87 7.43 -23.88
N GLY A 188 -2.70 6.73 -23.12
CA GLY A 188 -2.24 5.74 -22.13
C GLY A 188 -1.82 6.32 -20.78
N LYS A 189 -2.10 7.61 -20.52
CA LYS A 189 -1.78 8.34 -19.31
C LYS A 189 -3.03 8.54 -18.45
N MET A 190 -2.86 8.87 -17.15
CA MET A 190 -4.01 9.24 -16.31
C MET A 190 -4.70 10.49 -16.88
N ASP A 191 -6.01 10.41 -17.03
CA ASP A 191 -6.81 11.55 -17.46
C ASP A 191 -6.74 12.67 -16.41
N LEU A 192 -6.45 13.90 -16.86
CA LEU A 192 -6.30 15.09 -16.01
C LEU A 192 -7.58 15.43 -15.23
N LYS A 193 -8.71 14.91 -15.62
CA LYS A 193 -9.96 15.01 -14.86
C LYS A 193 -9.83 14.39 -13.47
N TYR A 194 -8.99 13.38 -13.31
CA TYR A 194 -8.87 12.59 -12.09
C TYR A 194 -7.66 12.92 -11.24
N THR A 195 -6.73 13.75 -11.75
CA THR A 195 -5.48 14.08 -11.05
C THR A 195 -5.06 15.52 -11.29
N ASN A 196 -4.36 16.11 -10.32
CA ASN A 196 -3.73 17.43 -10.45
C ASN A 196 -2.20 17.38 -10.25
N ASP A 197 -1.65 16.21 -9.98
CA ASP A 197 -0.21 15.99 -9.79
C ASP A 197 0.36 14.83 -10.62
N GLY A 198 -0.52 14.13 -11.36
CA GLY A 198 -0.16 13.01 -12.23
C GLY A 198 -0.03 11.65 -11.55
N LEU A 199 -0.26 11.58 -10.24
CA LEU A 199 -0.11 10.37 -9.43
C LEU A 199 -1.33 10.11 -8.52
N HIS A 200 -1.73 11.12 -7.74
CA HIS A 200 -2.82 11.02 -6.77
C HIS A 200 -4.15 11.44 -7.36
N LEU A 201 -5.23 10.96 -6.76
CA LEU A 201 -6.58 11.21 -7.26
C LEU A 201 -7.20 12.47 -6.66
N LEU A 202 -7.95 13.18 -7.49
CA LEU A 202 -8.97 14.13 -7.08
C LEU A 202 -10.26 13.41 -6.68
N GLY A 203 -11.22 14.14 -6.10
CA GLY A 203 -12.51 13.60 -5.66
C GLY A 203 -13.25 12.81 -6.72
N GLU A 204 -13.30 13.32 -7.98
CA GLU A 204 -13.90 12.61 -9.12
C GLU A 204 -13.25 11.23 -9.37
N GLY A 205 -11.93 11.11 -9.17
CA GLY A 205 -11.23 9.84 -9.29
C GLY A 205 -11.65 8.84 -8.21
N TYR A 206 -11.81 9.30 -6.95
CA TYR A 206 -12.29 8.44 -5.87
C TYR A 206 -13.75 8.00 -6.06
N LEU A 207 -14.61 8.87 -6.60
CA LEU A 207 -15.98 8.52 -6.95
C LEU A 207 -16.02 7.45 -8.04
N LEU A 208 -15.21 7.59 -9.08
CA LEU A 208 -15.07 6.58 -10.13
C LEU A 208 -14.56 5.25 -9.56
N TRP A 209 -13.52 5.27 -8.73
CA TRP A 209 -12.99 4.05 -8.09
C TRP A 209 -14.07 3.35 -7.26
N ARG A 210 -14.79 4.10 -6.43
CA ARG A 210 -15.95 3.58 -5.69
C ARG A 210 -16.93 2.87 -6.61
N ASP A 211 -17.33 3.49 -7.72
CA ASP A 211 -18.35 2.96 -8.62
C ASP A 211 -17.91 1.67 -9.31
N VAL A 212 -16.63 1.58 -9.72
CA VAL A 212 -16.04 0.35 -10.28
C VAL A 212 -16.01 -0.77 -9.25
N VAL A 213 -15.70 -0.48 -7.98
CA VAL A 213 -15.52 -1.49 -6.92
C VAL A 213 -16.82 -1.84 -6.22
N LYS A 214 -17.83 -0.99 -6.26
CA LYS A 214 -19.13 -1.16 -5.55
C LYS A 214 -19.81 -2.53 -5.74
N PRO A 215 -19.83 -3.15 -6.92
CA PRO A 215 -20.40 -4.49 -7.08
C PRO A 215 -19.73 -5.52 -6.16
N TYR A 216 -18.42 -5.46 -6.03
CA TYR A 216 -17.61 -6.40 -5.26
C TYR A 216 -17.71 -6.20 -3.74
N ILE A 217 -18.14 -5.02 -3.28
CA ILE A 217 -18.39 -4.77 -1.85
C ILE A 217 -19.63 -5.53 -1.38
N ASN A 218 -20.67 -5.60 -2.21
CA ASN A 218 -22.00 -6.09 -1.87
C ASN A 218 -22.18 -7.62 -2.05
N GLU A 219 -21.21 -8.30 -2.68
CA GLU A 219 -21.21 -9.77 -2.81
C GLU A 219 -21.17 -10.49 -1.42
#